data_d15076acfc1b274c57a0cc34fa062b0a
#
_entry.id   d15076acfc1b274c57a0cc34fa062b0a
#
_cell.length_a   1.000
_cell.length_b   1.000
_cell.length_c   1.000
_cell.angle_alpha   90.00
_cell.angle_beta   90.00
_cell.angle_gamma   90.00
#
_symmetry.space_group_name_H-M   'P 1'
#
loop_
_entity.id
_entity.type
_entity.pdbx_description
1 polymer ?
#
loop_
_entity_poly.entity_id
_entity_poly.type
_entity_poly.pdbx_seq_one_letter_code
_entity_poly.pdbx_strand_id
1 'polypeptide(L)'
;MAFDSYRSFIEALDRAGELRRITQPVATELEITEIADREMKSPGGGKALLFEKPTVNGAVSPFPVAINTMGSWKRMAMSMGADSVDEVAAELGALMKAKPPTSFGEAIKLLGTAVELRHAKPKRVKSGPCKEVVRKFEVGSEKAEAWPLAPDVNDPSSFNLQPSTLLNLPILRCWPLDGGRFITLPCVVTQDPDTGERNVGMYRIQIYDDRTTGMHWQLQKVGARHGRRYYETGTRMPVAIFLGGDPAFPFAATAPLPDGLDEFLLAGYLRKKSVELVKCETSDLEVPANADFVIEGYVDPTEPLRMEGPFGDHTGYYTLPEPYPVFHVTAITHRKDAVYPATIVGIPPMEDFYMGAASVKLFLPIFKMNFPEIVDIALPAEGVFHNAVFVSIRKTYPMQAYKIMHGLWGMGQMMFTKYIVVVDDDVDVHNTSDVLFRLCANTDPQRDAVFTRGPADVLDHATSEIAIGSKLGIDATRKLAGEGFKRSWPPIIKMDAAVRAKIDAMMRG
;
A
#
# COMPACT_ATOMS: atom_id res chain seq x y z
N MET A 1 -16.05 8.21 -6.23
CA MET A 1 -16.20 8.55 -7.69
C MET A 1 -15.02 7.96 -8.44
N ALA A 2 -15.23 7.23 -9.54
CA ALA A 2 -14.13 6.65 -10.32
C ALA A 2 -13.39 7.72 -11.12
N PHE A 3 -12.08 7.57 -11.22
CA PHE A 3 -11.22 8.43 -12.04
C PHE A 3 -10.88 7.72 -13.36
N ASP A 4 -10.95 8.45 -14.46
CA ASP A 4 -10.67 7.90 -15.80
C ASP A 4 -9.17 7.90 -16.14
N SER A 5 -8.34 8.58 -15.33
CA SER A 5 -6.89 8.63 -15.43
C SER A 5 -6.28 9.11 -14.11
N TYR A 6 -4.98 8.87 -13.93
CA TYR A 6 -4.26 9.44 -12.78
C TYR A 6 -4.23 10.97 -12.84
N ARG A 7 -4.14 11.55 -14.05
CA ARG A 7 -4.24 12.99 -14.27
C ARG A 7 -5.55 13.56 -13.73
N SER A 8 -6.70 12.91 -13.98
CA SER A 8 -7.99 13.38 -13.46
C SER A 8 -8.07 13.34 -11.92
N PHE A 9 -7.37 12.40 -11.29
CA PHE A 9 -7.21 12.39 -9.84
C PHE A 9 -6.35 13.56 -9.35
N ILE A 10 -5.20 13.81 -9.99
CA ILE A 10 -4.34 14.96 -9.68
C ILE A 10 -5.11 16.29 -9.79
N GLU A 11 -5.93 16.44 -10.83
CA GLU A 11 -6.80 17.63 -10.98
C GLU A 11 -7.87 17.72 -9.87
N ALA A 12 -8.38 16.60 -9.41
CA ALA A 12 -9.30 16.58 -8.27
C ALA A 12 -8.60 17.00 -6.96
N LEU A 13 -7.37 16.53 -6.74
CA LEU A 13 -6.54 16.96 -5.62
C LEU A 13 -6.26 18.47 -5.67
N ASP A 14 -5.99 19.01 -6.85
CA ASP A 14 -5.75 20.45 -7.07
C ASP A 14 -6.99 21.28 -6.72
N ARG A 15 -8.16 20.88 -7.26
CA ARG A 15 -9.45 21.52 -6.90
C ARG A 15 -9.79 21.45 -5.43
N ALA A 16 -9.38 20.39 -4.74
CA ALA A 16 -9.60 20.22 -3.29
C ALA A 16 -8.58 20.98 -2.43
N GLY A 17 -7.60 21.66 -3.04
CA GLY A 17 -6.51 22.34 -2.35
C GLY A 17 -5.49 21.40 -1.72
N GLU A 18 -5.45 20.13 -2.14
CA GLU A 18 -4.58 19.06 -1.61
C GLU A 18 -3.30 18.88 -2.46
N LEU A 19 -3.07 19.68 -3.50
CA LEU A 19 -1.93 19.59 -4.40
C LEU A 19 -1.00 20.80 -4.26
N ARG A 20 0.31 20.55 -4.34
CA ARG A 20 1.34 21.56 -4.59
C ARG A 20 2.03 21.26 -5.91
N ARG A 21 2.06 22.23 -6.84
CA ARG A 21 2.76 22.13 -8.10
C ARG A 21 4.18 22.67 -7.99
N ILE A 22 5.15 21.93 -8.52
CA ILE A 22 6.56 22.30 -8.57
C ILE A 22 6.92 22.43 -10.04
N THR A 23 7.08 23.66 -10.48
CA THR A 23 7.26 24.03 -11.92
C THR A 23 8.73 24.13 -12.32
N GLN A 24 9.64 24.21 -11.33
CA GLN A 24 11.08 24.21 -11.57
C GLN A 24 11.55 22.80 -11.97
N PRO A 25 12.61 22.67 -12.74
CA PRO A 25 13.28 21.40 -12.96
C PRO A 25 13.81 20.82 -11.63
N VAL A 26 13.49 19.52 -11.37
CA VAL A 26 13.93 18.79 -10.16
C VAL A 26 14.42 17.42 -10.58
N ALA A 27 15.58 16.99 -10.08
CA ALA A 27 16.15 15.71 -10.43
C ALA A 27 15.37 14.53 -9.78
N THR A 28 15.18 13.49 -10.57
CA THR A 28 14.63 12.20 -10.08
C THR A 28 15.60 11.50 -9.13
N GLU A 29 16.85 11.89 -9.14
CA GLU A 29 17.89 11.40 -8.24
C GLU A 29 17.96 12.28 -7.00
N LEU A 30 17.48 11.79 -5.88
CA LEU A 30 17.50 12.34 -4.51
C LEU A 30 16.66 13.62 -4.30
N GLU A 31 16.60 14.57 -5.26
CA GLU A 31 15.96 15.87 -5.02
C GLU A 31 14.46 15.78 -4.84
N ILE A 32 13.77 15.01 -5.70
CA ILE A 32 12.32 14.74 -5.54
C ILE A 32 12.06 14.10 -4.19
N THR A 33 12.89 13.15 -3.77
CA THR A 33 12.78 12.47 -2.49
C THR A 33 12.89 13.43 -1.31
N GLU A 34 13.90 14.31 -1.31
CA GLU A 34 14.11 15.26 -0.22
C GLU A 34 12.93 16.23 -0.06
N ILE A 35 12.37 16.70 -1.19
CA ILE A 35 11.18 17.57 -1.16
C ILE A 35 9.96 16.80 -0.65
N ALA A 36 9.77 15.58 -1.12
CA ALA A 36 8.66 14.73 -0.74
C ALA A 36 8.73 14.31 0.74
N ASP A 37 9.91 13.96 1.24
CA ASP A 37 10.14 13.59 2.65
C ASP A 37 9.73 14.73 3.59
N ARG A 38 10.15 15.95 3.29
CA ARG A 38 9.76 17.13 4.09
C ARG A 38 8.26 17.39 4.05
N GLU A 39 7.63 17.22 2.89
CA GLU A 39 6.19 17.42 2.75
C GLU A 39 5.40 16.35 3.51
N MET A 40 5.76 15.07 3.38
CA MET A 40 5.10 13.95 4.05
C MET A 40 5.16 14.06 5.58
N LYS A 41 6.24 14.65 6.13
CA LYS A 41 6.44 14.90 7.56
C LYS A 41 5.75 16.17 8.06
N SER A 42 5.14 16.94 7.18
CA SER A 42 4.33 18.09 7.59
C SER A 42 3.03 17.64 8.29
N PRO A 43 2.43 18.46 9.16
CA PRO A 43 1.21 18.11 9.87
C PRO A 43 0.12 17.55 8.92
N GLY A 44 -0.46 16.40 9.30
CA GLY A 44 -1.50 15.73 8.52
C GLY A 44 -1.02 15.10 7.22
N GLY A 45 0.30 14.90 7.02
CA GLY A 45 0.88 14.29 5.82
C GLY A 45 1.13 15.28 4.68
N GLY A 46 1.09 16.59 4.97
CA GLY A 46 1.32 17.66 3.98
C GLY A 46 0.38 17.58 2.78
N LYS A 47 0.84 18.00 1.60
CA LYS A 47 0.09 17.96 0.33
C LYS A 47 0.65 16.91 -0.62
N ALA A 48 -0.15 16.49 -1.58
CA ALA A 48 0.35 15.82 -2.76
C ALA A 48 1.27 16.77 -3.56
N LEU A 49 2.29 16.22 -4.20
CA LEU A 49 3.24 16.99 -5.01
C LEU A 49 3.15 16.57 -6.47
N LEU A 50 3.14 17.55 -7.38
CA LEU A 50 3.27 17.33 -8.81
C LEU A 50 4.52 18.06 -9.31
N PHE A 51 5.55 17.30 -9.68
CA PHE A 51 6.75 17.81 -10.34
C PHE A 51 6.49 17.86 -11.84
N GLU A 52 6.30 19.05 -12.38
CA GLU A 52 5.94 19.25 -13.79
C GLU A 52 7.13 19.04 -14.75
N LYS A 53 8.35 19.23 -14.24
CA LYS A 53 9.60 19.12 -15.02
C LYS A 53 10.63 18.24 -14.28
N PRO A 54 10.33 16.95 -14.01
CA PRO A 54 11.34 16.10 -13.43
C PRO A 54 12.48 15.89 -14.43
N THR A 55 13.73 15.88 -13.96
CA THR A 55 14.89 15.66 -14.82
C THR A 55 15.48 14.27 -14.58
N VAL A 56 15.79 13.61 -15.69
CA VAL A 56 16.45 12.29 -15.74
C VAL A 56 17.78 12.46 -16.46
N ASN A 57 18.89 12.18 -15.77
CA ASN A 57 20.24 12.39 -16.31
C ASN A 57 20.45 13.82 -16.87
N GLY A 58 19.85 14.83 -16.24
CA GLY A 58 19.95 16.24 -16.65
C GLY A 58 18.96 16.68 -17.74
N ALA A 59 18.22 15.76 -18.37
CA ALA A 59 17.20 16.08 -19.36
C ALA A 59 15.79 16.10 -18.72
N VAL A 60 14.95 17.06 -19.10
CA VAL A 60 13.56 17.14 -18.63
C VAL A 60 12.76 15.97 -19.21
N SER A 61 12.13 15.20 -18.34
CA SER A 61 11.21 14.12 -18.73
C SER A 61 9.91 14.71 -19.32
N PRO A 62 9.34 14.10 -20.37
CA PRO A 62 8.03 14.47 -20.88
C PRO A 62 6.88 14.13 -19.92
N PHE A 63 7.14 13.32 -18.91
CA PHE A 63 6.14 12.89 -17.94
C PHE A 63 6.34 13.59 -16.61
N PRO A 64 5.33 14.30 -16.08
CA PRO A 64 5.36 14.81 -14.72
C PRO A 64 5.34 13.65 -13.71
N VAL A 65 5.95 13.86 -12.54
CA VAL A 65 5.92 12.91 -11.40
C VAL A 65 4.94 13.42 -10.37
N ALA A 66 4.03 12.53 -9.95
CA ALA A 66 3.13 12.78 -8.84
C ALA A 66 3.49 11.88 -7.64
N ILE A 67 3.59 12.45 -6.45
CA ILE A 67 4.00 11.76 -5.23
C ILE A 67 3.20 12.25 -4.03
N ASN A 68 3.11 11.46 -2.97
CA ASN A 68 2.30 11.73 -1.78
C ASN A 68 0.81 11.93 -2.07
N THR A 69 0.30 11.25 -3.06
CA THR A 69 -1.08 11.43 -3.55
C THR A 69 -2.13 10.79 -2.65
N MET A 70 -1.71 9.86 -1.78
CA MET A 70 -2.53 9.17 -0.78
C MET A 70 -2.07 9.44 0.67
N GLY A 71 -1.10 10.32 0.88
CA GLY A 71 -0.45 10.59 2.18
C GLY A 71 -1.23 11.49 3.14
N SER A 72 -2.57 11.40 3.17
CA SER A 72 -3.44 11.95 4.21
C SER A 72 -4.77 11.21 4.24
N TRP A 73 -5.51 11.27 5.35
CA TRP A 73 -6.86 10.68 5.45
C TRP A 73 -7.81 11.19 4.37
N LYS A 74 -7.75 12.50 4.07
CA LYS A 74 -8.57 13.10 3.02
C LYS A 74 -8.22 12.57 1.64
N ARG A 75 -6.93 12.52 1.29
CA ARG A 75 -6.48 11.99 0.00
C ARG A 75 -6.73 10.48 -0.14
N MET A 76 -6.58 9.71 0.97
CA MET A 76 -6.98 8.31 1.00
C MET A 76 -8.48 8.13 0.71
N ALA A 77 -9.35 8.90 1.36
CA ALA A 77 -10.79 8.86 1.07
C ALA A 77 -11.09 9.22 -0.41
N MET A 78 -10.46 10.28 -0.91
CA MET A 78 -10.59 10.68 -2.32
C MET A 78 -10.14 9.58 -3.28
N SER A 79 -9.04 8.85 -2.98
CA SER A 79 -8.57 7.73 -3.81
C SER A 79 -9.56 6.56 -3.85
N MET A 80 -10.36 6.39 -2.81
CA MET A 80 -11.43 5.41 -2.73
C MET A 80 -12.77 5.93 -3.29
N GLY A 81 -12.82 7.18 -3.72
CA GLY A 81 -14.03 7.81 -4.24
C GLY A 81 -15.10 8.10 -3.18
N ALA A 82 -14.72 8.26 -1.92
CA ALA A 82 -15.57 8.48 -0.75
C ALA A 82 -15.23 9.79 -0.03
N ASP A 83 -16.09 10.21 0.89
CA ASP A 83 -15.86 11.40 1.72
C ASP A 83 -14.94 11.06 2.92
N SER A 84 -14.97 9.82 3.40
CA SER A 84 -14.09 9.33 4.44
C SER A 84 -13.78 7.83 4.29
N VAL A 85 -12.64 7.38 4.83
CA VAL A 85 -12.29 5.95 4.91
C VAL A 85 -13.27 5.20 5.83
N ASP A 86 -13.79 5.87 6.87
CA ASP A 86 -14.77 5.29 7.80
C ASP A 86 -16.10 4.96 7.11
N GLU A 87 -16.52 5.78 6.14
CA GLU A 87 -17.70 5.50 5.31
C GLU A 87 -17.52 4.20 4.51
N VAL A 88 -16.39 4.03 3.84
CA VAL A 88 -16.07 2.81 3.08
C VAL A 88 -16.02 1.59 3.99
N ALA A 89 -15.41 1.72 5.18
CA ALA A 89 -15.35 0.66 6.18
C ALA A 89 -16.75 0.27 6.70
N ALA A 90 -17.62 1.26 6.92
CA ALA A 90 -19.00 1.03 7.35
C ALA A 90 -19.83 0.32 6.26
N GLU A 91 -19.71 0.73 4.98
CA GLU A 91 -20.34 0.07 3.84
C GLU A 91 -19.91 -1.40 3.74
N LEU A 92 -18.59 -1.66 3.79
CA LEU A 92 -18.05 -3.02 3.72
C LEU A 92 -18.54 -3.87 4.91
N GLY A 93 -18.53 -3.31 6.12
CA GLY A 93 -19.03 -3.96 7.32
C GLY A 93 -20.53 -4.29 7.25
N ALA A 94 -21.35 -3.41 6.65
CA ALA A 94 -22.76 -3.65 6.43
C ALA A 94 -22.99 -4.79 5.41
N LEU A 95 -22.21 -4.81 4.33
CA LEU A 95 -22.24 -5.86 3.32
C LEU A 95 -21.93 -7.24 3.92
N MET A 96 -20.91 -7.32 4.74
CA MET A 96 -20.49 -8.58 5.40
C MET A 96 -21.50 -9.10 6.42
N LYS A 97 -22.29 -8.22 7.04
CA LYS A 97 -23.35 -8.57 8.00
C LYS A 97 -24.69 -8.85 7.33
N ALA A 98 -24.82 -8.68 6.01
CA ALA A 98 -26.07 -8.89 5.30
C ALA A 98 -26.53 -10.35 5.46
N LYS A 99 -27.70 -10.53 6.08
CA LYS A 99 -28.37 -11.81 6.20
C LYS A 99 -29.26 -12.06 4.97
N PRO A 100 -29.61 -13.32 4.66
CA PRO A 100 -30.65 -13.58 3.65
C PRO A 100 -31.92 -12.77 3.98
N PRO A 101 -32.54 -12.13 2.98
CA PRO A 101 -33.70 -11.28 3.20
C PRO A 101 -34.88 -12.07 3.76
N THR A 102 -35.49 -11.56 4.81
CA THR A 102 -36.67 -12.15 5.46
C THR A 102 -37.97 -11.45 5.05
N SER A 103 -37.86 -10.32 4.34
CA SER A 103 -39.01 -9.54 3.86
C SER A 103 -38.76 -9.03 2.43
N PHE A 104 -39.87 -8.68 1.74
CA PHE A 104 -39.82 -8.11 0.38
C PHE A 104 -39.04 -6.78 0.35
N GLY A 105 -39.16 -5.95 1.36
CA GLY A 105 -38.39 -4.71 1.47
C GLY A 105 -36.89 -4.93 1.66
N GLU A 106 -36.50 -5.96 2.43
CA GLU A 106 -35.10 -6.38 2.59
C GLU A 106 -34.56 -7.00 1.29
N ALA A 107 -35.38 -7.75 0.56
CA ALA A 107 -35.02 -8.28 -0.74
C ALA A 107 -34.74 -7.18 -1.78
N ILE A 108 -35.54 -6.11 -1.80
CA ILE A 108 -35.28 -4.94 -2.65
C ILE A 108 -33.99 -4.25 -2.26
N LYS A 109 -33.70 -4.10 -0.96
CA LYS A 109 -32.45 -3.51 -0.46
C LYS A 109 -31.23 -4.35 -0.84
N LEU A 110 -31.36 -5.68 -0.73
CA LEU A 110 -30.31 -6.64 -1.12
C LEU A 110 -30.11 -6.63 -2.66
N LEU A 111 -31.16 -6.51 -3.45
CA LEU A 111 -31.08 -6.31 -4.90
C LEU A 111 -30.36 -5.01 -5.26
N GLY A 112 -30.59 -3.91 -4.53
CA GLY A 112 -29.84 -2.66 -4.66
C GLY A 112 -28.34 -2.87 -4.45
N THR A 113 -27.98 -3.52 -3.35
CA THR A 113 -26.58 -3.87 -3.04
C THR A 113 -25.97 -4.82 -4.08
N ALA A 114 -26.73 -5.81 -4.57
CA ALA A 114 -26.26 -6.71 -5.64
C ALA A 114 -26.04 -5.98 -6.96
N VAL A 115 -26.85 -4.96 -7.26
CA VAL A 115 -26.66 -4.08 -8.43
C VAL A 115 -25.38 -3.24 -8.28
N GLU A 116 -25.08 -2.76 -7.09
CA GLU A 116 -23.81 -2.05 -6.81
C GLU A 116 -22.60 -2.99 -6.92
N LEU A 117 -22.71 -4.21 -6.40
CA LEU A 117 -21.64 -5.23 -6.48
C LEU A 117 -21.35 -5.70 -7.91
N ARG A 118 -22.29 -5.57 -8.84
CA ARG A 118 -22.00 -5.89 -10.26
C ARG A 118 -20.85 -5.06 -10.83
N HIS A 119 -20.61 -3.86 -10.30
CA HIS A 119 -19.50 -2.99 -10.68
C HIS A 119 -18.16 -3.46 -10.12
N ALA A 120 -18.13 -4.34 -9.12
CA ALA A 120 -16.90 -4.91 -8.63
C ALA A 120 -16.22 -5.79 -9.71
N LYS A 121 -17.00 -6.55 -10.48
CA LYS A 121 -16.46 -7.46 -11.50
C LYS A 121 -15.78 -6.71 -12.64
N PRO A 122 -14.50 -7.02 -12.96
CA PRO A 122 -13.81 -6.42 -14.09
C PRO A 122 -14.43 -6.80 -15.42
N LYS A 123 -14.23 -5.96 -16.45
CA LYS A 123 -14.72 -6.14 -17.81
C LYS A 123 -13.56 -6.13 -18.80
N ARG A 124 -13.60 -7.03 -19.78
CA ARG A 124 -12.64 -7.02 -20.89
C ARG A 124 -13.03 -6.02 -21.96
N VAL A 125 -12.06 -5.23 -22.40
CA VAL A 125 -12.17 -4.29 -23.52
C VAL A 125 -11.11 -4.58 -24.57
N LYS A 126 -11.32 -4.12 -25.80
CA LYS A 126 -10.41 -4.41 -26.93
C LYS A 126 -9.15 -3.56 -26.91
N SER A 127 -9.24 -2.32 -26.42
CA SER A 127 -8.13 -1.37 -26.31
C SER A 127 -8.44 -0.34 -25.24
N GLY A 128 -7.47 0.50 -24.92
CA GLY A 128 -7.61 1.59 -23.96
C GLY A 128 -6.49 2.62 -24.06
N PRO A 129 -6.62 3.73 -23.32
CA PRO A 129 -5.61 4.80 -23.33
C PRO A 129 -4.18 4.34 -23.03
N CYS A 130 -4.01 3.30 -22.21
CA CYS A 130 -2.68 2.75 -21.90
C CYS A 130 -1.92 2.23 -23.13
N LYS A 131 -2.59 2.11 -24.28
CA LYS A 131 -2.01 1.65 -25.56
C LYS A 131 -1.91 2.77 -26.62
N GLU A 132 -2.01 4.03 -26.25
CA GLU A 132 -1.86 5.15 -27.20
C GLU A 132 -0.45 5.24 -27.79
N VAL A 133 0.56 4.84 -27.01
CA VAL A 133 1.93 4.65 -27.44
C VAL A 133 2.35 3.23 -27.12
N VAL A 134 2.89 2.52 -28.10
CA VAL A 134 3.31 1.12 -27.95
C VAL A 134 4.74 0.98 -28.45
N ARG A 135 5.62 0.45 -27.60
CA ARG A 135 6.96 0.05 -27.98
C ARG A 135 7.22 -1.40 -27.60
N LYS A 136 7.55 -2.24 -28.57
CA LYS A 136 7.92 -3.64 -28.39
C LYS A 136 9.41 -3.80 -28.57
N PHE A 137 9.99 -4.75 -27.84
CA PHE A 137 11.40 -5.11 -27.92
C PHE A 137 11.52 -6.54 -28.44
N GLU A 138 12.48 -6.76 -29.34
CA GLU A 138 12.80 -8.13 -29.80
C GLU A 138 13.49 -8.90 -28.68
N VAL A 139 13.01 -10.11 -28.42
CA VAL A 139 13.61 -11.03 -27.46
C VAL A 139 14.92 -11.53 -28.03
N GLY A 140 16.04 -11.28 -27.33
CA GLY A 140 17.39 -11.72 -27.76
C GLY A 140 18.19 -10.68 -28.57
N SER A 141 17.68 -9.49 -28.82
CA SER A 141 18.50 -8.42 -29.41
C SER A 141 19.33 -7.72 -28.33
N GLU A 142 20.63 -8.06 -28.23
CA GLU A 142 21.60 -7.43 -27.31
C GLU A 142 21.99 -6.00 -27.69
N LYS A 143 21.48 -5.44 -28.77
CA LYS A 143 21.80 -4.09 -29.17
C LYS A 143 20.92 -3.09 -28.45
N ALA A 144 21.41 -2.59 -27.32
CA ALA A 144 21.02 -1.28 -26.84
C ALA A 144 21.34 -0.25 -27.96
N GLU A 145 20.32 0.38 -28.55
CA GLU A 145 20.58 1.58 -29.32
C GLU A 145 21.24 2.58 -28.36
N ALA A 146 22.46 3.00 -28.68
CA ALA A 146 23.18 3.98 -27.90
C ALA A 146 22.26 5.19 -27.65
N TRP A 147 22.22 5.66 -26.41
CA TRP A 147 21.54 6.90 -26.04
C TRP A 147 21.97 8.01 -26.98
N PRO A 148 21.06 8.77 -27.61
CA PRO A 148 21.47 9.98 -28.29
C PRO A 148 22.13 10.89 -27.24
N LEU A 149 23.29 11.44 -27.61
CA LEU A 149 24.03 12.43 -26.81
C LEU A 149 23.04 13.46 -26.24
N ALA A 150 23.36 13.99 -25.06
CA ALA A 150 22.51 14.97 -24.37
C ALA A 150 21.87 15.93 -25.38
N PRO A 151 20.54 16.19 -25.31
CA PRO A 151 19.85 17.00 -26.26
C PRO A 151 20.53 18.37 -26.35
N ASP A 152 20.74 18.85 -27.56
CA ASP A 152 21.24 20.20 -27.74
C ASP A 152 20.21 21.18 -27.15
N VAL A 153 20.60 21.85 -26.08
CA VAL A 153 19.73 22.79 -25.34
C VAL A 153 19.23 23.94 -26.26
N ASN A 154 19.83 24.11 -27.44
CA ASN A 154 19.47 25.14 -28.44
C ASN A 154 18.54 24.58 -29.53
N ASP A 155 18.31 23.28 -29.62
CA ASP A 155 17.39 22.67 -30.58
C ASP A 155 16.13 22.13 -29.90
N PRO A 156 14.97 22.84 -29.99
CA PRO A 156 13.70 22.37 -29.43
C PRO A 156 13.21 21.03 -29.96
N SER A 157 13.68 20.59 -31.16
CA SER A 157 13.31 19.30 -31.73
C SER A 157 14.07 18.13 -31.11
N SER A 158 15.21 18.38 -30.44
CA SER A 158 15.99 17.39 -29.72
C SER A 158 15.29 16.91 -28.43
N PHE A 159 14.25 17.62 -27.94
CA PHE A 159 13.43 17.26 -26.80
C PHE A 159 12.31 16.24 -27.10
N ASN A 160 12.21 15.75 -28.34
CA ASN A 160 11.29 14.69 -28.72
C ASN A 160 11.81 13.31 -28.24
N LEU A 161 12.13 13.20 -26.95
CA LEU A 161 12.46 11.93 -26.29
C LEU A 161 11.19 11.09 -26.21
N GLN A 162 10.92 10.30 -27.25
CA GLN A 162 10.02 9.16 -27.11
C GLN A 162 10.64 8.24 -26.05
N PRO A 163 9.98 7.96 -24.91
CA PRO A 163 10.54 7.08 -23.90
C PRO A 163 10.61 5.67 -24.48
N SER A 164 11.81 5.34 -24.90
CA SER A 164 12.05 4.11 -25.63
C SER A 164 12.47 2.95 -24.73
N THR A 165 12.86 3.24 -23.49
CA THR A 165 13.37 2.26 -22.53
C THR A 165 13.06 2.67 -21.10
N LEU A 166 13.33 1.78 -20.13
CA LEU A 166 13.18 2.06 -18.70
C LEU A 166 13.99 3.29 -18.25
N LEU A 167 15.15 3.51 -18.85
CA LEU A 167 16.04 4.61 -18.49
C LEU A 167 15.49 6.01 -18.83
N ASN A 168 14.47 6.06 -19.69
CA ASN A 168 13.83 7.30 -20.12
C ASN A 168 12.63 7.68 -19.24
N LEU A 169 12.11 6.76 -18.43
CA LEU A 169 11.05 7.03 -17.48
C LEU A 169 11.60 7.79 -16.27
N PRO A 170 10.82 8.68 -15.64
CA PRO A 170 11.26 9.46 -14.48
C PRO A 170 11.26 8.61 -13.19
N ILE A 171 11.94 7.47 -13.25
CA ILE A 171 12.09 6.53 -12.15
C ILE A 171 13.06 7.10 -11.13
N LEU A 172 12.70 7.04 -9.84
CA LEU A 172 13.43 7.67 -8.76
C LEU A 172 14.63 6.84 -8.28
N ARG A 173 15.73 7.50 -7.95
CA ARG A 173 16.67 7.04 -6.93
C ARG A 173 16.35 7.79 -5.66
N CYS A 174 15.81 7.06 -4.65
CA CYS A 174 15.20 7.70 -3.49
C CYS A 174 16.26 8.13 -2.47
N TRP A 175 17.18 7.24 -2.11
CA TRP A 175 18.13 7.50 -1.04
C TRP A 175 19.59 7.33 -1.49
N PRO A 176 20.55 7.97 -0.79
CA PRO A 176 21.95 8.00 -1.24
C PRO A 176 22.61 6.63 -1.40
N LEU A 177 22.21 5.62 -0.60
CA LEU A 177 22.80 4.28 -0.67
C LEU A 177 21.94 3.29 -1.47
N ASP A 178 20.84 3.74 -2.10
CA ASP A 178 20.07 2.86 -2.98
C ASP A 178 20.95 2.31 -4.11
N GLY A 179 20.78 1.02 -4.40
CA GLY A 179 21.53 0.30 -5.43
C GLY A 179 21.27 0.77 -6.86
N GLY A 180 20.39 1.74 -7.04
CA GLY A 180 19.99 2.31 -8.33
C GLY A 180 18.65 3.01 -8.26
N ARG A 181 17.96 3.09 -9.41
CA ARG A 181 16.60 3.63 -9.51
C ARG A 181 15.58 2.53 -9.25
N PHE A 182 14.47 2.90 -8.60
CA PHE A 182 13.40 1.97 -8.25
C PHE A 182 12.04 2.50 -8.70
N ILE A 183 11.23 1.63 -9.28
CA ILE A 183 9.79 1.86 -9.43
C ILE A 183 9.17 1.57 -8.07
N THR A 184 8.57 2.58 -7.46
CA THR A 184 8.19 2.57 -6.04
C THR A 184 6.69 2.42 -5.80
N LEU A 185 5.84 2.64 -6.81
CA LEU A 185 4.39 2.49 -6.72
C LEU A 185 3.82 1.61 -7.85
N PRO A 186 4.44 0.47 -8.17
CA PRO A 186 3.97 -0.41 -9.24
C PRO A 186 2.85 -1.32 -8.76
N CYS A 187 1.90 -1.59 -9.65
CA CYS A 187 0.97 -2.70 -9.52
C CYS A 187 1.44 -3.83 -10.45
N VAL A 188 1.80 -4.97 -9.89
CA VAL A 188 2.39 -6.11 -10.61
C VAL A 188 1.34 -7.21 -10.77
N VAL A 189 1.00 -7.50 -12.01
CA VAL A 189 0.05 -8.55 -12.38
C VAL A 189 0.80 -9.85 -12.63
N THR A 190 0.39 -10.89 -11.94
CA THR A 190 0.85 -12.27 -12.14
C THR A 190 -0.34 -13.21 -12.23
N GLN A 191 -0.13 -14.41 -12.77
CA GLN A 191 -1.17 -15.41 -12.90
C GLN A 191 -0.63 -16.79 -12.52
N ASP A 192 -1.42 -17.54 -11.76
CA ASP A 192 -1.12 -18.94 -11.46
C ASP A 192 -1.26 -19.77 -12.74
N PRO A 193 -0.24 -20.57 -13.13
CA PRO A 193 -0.28 -21.33 -14.37
C PRO A 193 -1.26 -22.50 -14.35
N ASP A 194 -1.61 -23.01 -13.18
CA ASP A 194 -2.48 -24.17 -13.03
C ASP A 194 -3.96 -23.78 -12.91
N THR A 195 -4.25 -22.74 -12.14
CA THR A 195 -5.64 -22.32 -11.85
C THR A 195 -6.10 -21.15 -12.71
N GLY A 196 -5.19 -20.36 -13.26
CA GLY A 196 -5.47 -19.13 -13.97
C GLY A 196 -5.85 -17.97 -13.01
N GLU A 197 -5.72 -18.14 -11.69
CA GLU A 197 -5.96 -17.08 -10.72
C GLU A 197 -4.98 -15.93 -10.91
N ARG A 198 -5.53 -14.71 -11.00
CA ARG A 198 -4.75 -13.49 -11.09
C ARG A 198 -4.44 -12.96 -9.70
N ASN A 199 -3.27 -12.34 -9.56
CA ASN A 199 -2.90 -11.52 -8.42
C ASN A 199 -2.39 -10.17 -8.92
N VAL A 200 -2.71 -9.11 -8.21
CA VAL A 200 -2.17 -7.77 -8.40
C VAL A 200 -1.54 -7.32 -7.10
N GLY A 201 -0.22 -7.36 -7.02
CA GLY A 201 0.53 -7.01 -5.81
C GLY A 201 1.43 -5.79 -6.01
N MET A 202 1.78 -5.13 -4.92
CA MET A 202 2.77 -4.05 -4.94
C MET A 202 4.12 -4.59 -4.51
N TYR A 203 5.12 -4.50 -5.40
CA TYR A 203 6.49 -4.94 -5.16
C TYR A 203 7.45 -3.90 -5.73
N ARG A 204 8.43 -3.44 -4.95
CA ARG A 204 9.47 -2.54 -5.48
C ARG A 204 10.24 -3.20 -6.60
N ILE A 205 10.73 -2.41 -7.57
CA ILE A 205 11.38 -2.93 -8.77
C ILE A 205 12.63 -2.11 -9.03
N GLN A 206 13.81 -2.72 -8.87
CA GLN A 206 15.08 -2.07 -9.17
C GLN A 206 15.36 -2.13 -10.67
N ILE A 207 15.73 -1.00 -11.27
CA ILE A 207 16.17 -0.93 -12.64
C ILE A 207 17.66 -1.33 -12.71
N TYR A 208 17.98 -2.33 -13.52
CA TYR A 208 19.35 -2.74 -13.74
C TYR A 208 19.97 -2.09 -15.00
N ASP A 209 19.18 -2.01 -16.06
CA ASP A 209 19.55 -1.41 -17.32
C ASP A 209 18.30 -0.95 -18.10
N ASP A 210 18.43 -0.75 -19.41
CA ASP A 210 17.34 -0.24 -20.25
C ASP A 210 16.15 -1.21 -20.39
N ARG A 211 16.34 -2.51 -20.15
CA ARG A 211 15.34 -3.59 -20.36
C ARG A 211 15.24 -4.63 -19.26
N THR A 212 16.12 -4.58 -18.25
CA THR A 212 16.06 -5.55 -17.16
C THR A 212 15.88 -4.91 -15.79
N THR A 213 15.17 -5.62 -14.92
CA THR A 213 14.90 -5.16 -13.54
C THR A 213 15.02 -6.33 -12.56
N GLY A 214 15.20 -6.00 -11.27
CA GLY A 214 15.02 -6.95 -10.17
C GLY A 214 13.54 -7.01 -9.76
N MET A 215 13.01 -8.21 -9.56
CA MET A 215 11.64 -8.40 -9.10
C MET A 215 11.64 -8.82 -7.63
N HIS A 216 11.37 -7.89 -6.72
CA HIS A 216 11.43 -8.11 -5.27
C HIS A 216 10.21 -8.88 -4.74
N TRP A 217 10.17 -10.18 -4.98
CA TRP A 217 9.12 -11.06 -4.46
C TRP A 217 9.50 -11.68 -3.11
N GLN A 218 8.94 -11.18 -2.04
CA GLN A 218 9.07 -11.81 -0.72
C GLN A 218 8.40 -13.19 -0.71
N LEU A 219 9.02 -14.18 -0.05
CA LEU A 219 8.63 -15.60 -0.07
C LEU A 219 7.17 -15.89 0.24
N GLN A 220 6.56 -15.12 1.13
CA GLN A 220 5.18 -15.30 1.59
C GLN A 220 4.14 -14.62 0.71
N LYS A 221 4.54 -13.82 -0.27
CA LYS A 221 3.63 -13.09 -1.15
C LYS A 221 3.09 -13.98 -2.28
N VAL A 222 1.88 -13.66 -2.76
CA VAL A 222 1.20 -14.43 -3.82
C VAL A 222 2.03 -14.46 -5.10
N GLY A 223 2.65 -13.34 -5.51
CA GLY A 223 3.52 -13.29 -6.69
C GLY A 223 4.69 -14.29 -6.61
N ALA A 224 5.30 -14.44 -5.43
CA ALA A 224 6.35 -15.45 -5.22
C ALA A 224 5.78 -16.89 -5.26
N ARG A 225 4.54 -17.10 -4.79
CA ARG A 225 3.84 -18.38 -4.86
C ARG A 225 3.59 -18.79 -6.31
N HIS A 226 3.10 -17.85 -7.15
CA HIS A 226 2.96 -18.07 -8.59
C HIS A 226 4.33 -18.38 -9.23
N GLY A 227 5.37 -17.59 -8.91
CA GLY A 227 6.72 -17.81 -9.39
C GLY A 227 7.22 -19.23 -9.14
N ARG A 228 7.04 -19.77 -7.93
CA ARG A 228 7.46 -21.16 -7.61
C ARG A 228 6.89 -22.21 -8.57
N ARG A 229 5.63 -22.05 -9.01
CA ARG A 229 5.01 -22.98 -9.98
C ARG A 229 5.70 -22.91 -11.34
N TYR A 230 6.09 -21.72 -11.80
CA TYR A 230 6.88 -21.57 -13.04
C TYR A 230 8.29 -22.12 -12.89
N TYR A 231 8.92 -21.98 -11.71
CA TYR A 231 10.23 -22.59 -11.42
C TYR A 231 10.16 -24.12 -11.44
N GLU A 232 9.09 -24.73 -10.93
CA GLU A 232 8.89 -26.18 -10.96
C GLU A 232 8.77 -26.74 -12.39
N THR A 233 8.21 -25.98 -13.31
CA THR A 233 8.03 -26.38 -14.72
C THR A 233 9.15 -25.92 -15.64
N GLY A 234 10.03 -25.02 -15.19
CA GLY A 234 11.08 -24.41 -16.01
C GLY A 234 10.57 -23.54 -17.15
N THR A 235 9.32 -23.06 -17.04
CA THR A 235 8.68 -22.21 -18.06
C THR A 235 8.77 -20.74 -17.69
N ARG A 236 8.88 -19.85 -18.70
CA ARG A 236 8.91 -18.41 -18.48
C ARG A 236 7.60 -17.94 -17.87
N MET A 237 7.70 -17.16 -16.80
CA MET A 237 6.57 -16.55 -16.12
C MET A 237 6.25 -15.20 -16.76
N PRO A 238 5.08 -15.02 -17.41
CA PRO A 238 4.67 -13.70 -17.87
C PRO A 238 4.35 -12.80 -16.67
N VAL A 239 4.79 -11.55 -16.74
CA VAL A 239 4.53 -10.52 -15.73
C VAL A 239 4.17 -9.23 -16.45
N ALA A 240 3.21 -8.49 -15.91
CA ALA A 240 2.89 -7.14 -16.35
C ALA A 240 2.89 -6.18 -15.17
N ILE A 241 3.53 -5.04 -15.33
CA ILE A 241 3.60 -3.97 -14.35
C ILE A 241 2.79 -2.82 -14.90
N PHE A 242 1.88 -2.26 -14.11
CA PHE A 242 1.22 -1.03 -14.51
C PHE A 242 1.33 0.05 -13.45
N LEU A 243 1.26 1.29 -13.87
CA LEU A 243 1.35 2.48 -13.04
C LEU A 243 0.21 3.44 -13.40
N GLY A 244 -0.36 4.09 -12.40
CA GLY A 244 -1.41 5.09 -12.61
C GLY A 244 -2.77 4.51 -12.95
N GLY A 245 -3.55 5.26 -13.70
CA GLY A 245 -4.96 4.97 -13.94
C GLY A 245 -5.85 5.51 -12.82
N ASP A 246 -6.64 4.66 -12.20
CA ASP A 246 -7.45 5.02 -11.04
C ASP A 246 -6.65 4.83 -9.75
N PRO A 247 -6.64 5.80 -8.81
CA PRO A 247 -5.87 5.70 -7.57
C PRO A 247 -6.31 4.57 -6.64
N ALA A 248 -7.48 3.97 -6.85
CA ALA A 248 -7.90 2.77 -6.13
C ALA A 248 -7.05 1.53 -6.46
N PHE A 249 -6.32 1.51 -7.58
CA PHE A 249 -5.50 0.36 -7.97
C PHE A 249 -4.31 0.11 -7.04
N PRO A 250 -3.44 1.09 -6.76
CA PRO A 250 -2.33 0.87 -5.85
C PRO A 250 -2.81 0.52 -4.43
N PHE A 251 -3.92 1.09 -3.95
CA PHE A 251 -4.51 0.68 -2.69
C PHE A 251 -4.99 -0.78 -2.72
N ALA A 252 -5.73 -1.19 -3.76
CA ALA A 252 -6.19 -2.58 -3.90
C ALA A 252 -5.03 -3.57 -3.97
N ALA A 253 -3.92 -3.21 -4.65
CA ALA A 253 -2.71 -4.03 -4.75
C ALA A 253 -1.96 -4.22 -3.41
N THR A 254 -2.25 -3.40 -2.40
CA THR A 254 -1.68 -3.54 -1.04
C THR A 254 -2.66 -4.15 -0.04
N ALA A 255 -3.94 -4.27 -0.40
CA ALA A 255 -4.97 -4.76 0.50
C ALA A 255 -4.76 -6.25 0.86
N PRO A 256 -4.92 -6.63 2.15
CA PRO A 256 -4.74 -8.01 2.59
C PRO A 256 -5.96 -8.87 2.26
N LEU A 257 -6.25 -9.06 0.98
CA LEU A 257 -7.35 -9.88 0.53
C LEU A 257 -7.11 -11.37 0.82
N PRO A 258 -8.15 -12.15 1.10
CA PRO A 258 -8.07 -13.60 1.13
C PRO A 258 -7.64 -14.17 -0.23
N ASP A 259 -6.93 -15.29 -0.20
CA ASP A 259 -6.54 -16.02 -1.41
C ASP A 259 -7.75 -16.28 -2.32
N GLY A 260 -7.55 -16.15 -3.63
CA GLY A 260 -8.58 -16.34 -4.65
C GLY A 260 -9.50 -15.12 -4.88
N LEU A 261 -9.31 -14.03 -4.16
CA LEU A 261 -10.00 -12.77 -4.44
C LEU A 261 -9.10 -11.85 -5.27
N ASP A 262 -9.57 -11.54 -6.47
CA ASP A 262 -8.90 -10.63 -7.40
C ASP A 262 -8.94 -9.17 -6.88
N GLU A 263 -7.81 -8.52 -6.81
CA GLU A 263 -7.68 -7.13 -6.34
C GLU A 263 -8.48 -6.15 -7.22
N PHE A 264 -8.71 -6.49 -8.47
CA PHE A 264 -9.59 -5.68 -9.33
C PHE A 264 -11.07 -5.76 -8.93
N LEU A 265 -11.50 -6.79 -8.18
CA LEU A 265 -12.83 -6.80 -7.56
C LEU A 265 -12.93 -5.72 -6.47
N LEU A 266 -11.91 -5.62 -5.61
CA LEU A 266 -11.86 -4.57 -4.59
C LEU A 266 -11.79 -3.20 -5.24
N ALA A 267 -10.91 -3.01 -6.23
CA ALA A 267 -10.80 -1.74 -6.95
C ALA A 267 -12.14 -1.34 -7.61
N GLY A 268 -12.83 -2.28 -8.26
CA GLY A 268 -14.15 -2.05 -8.86
C GLY A 268 -15.21 -1.68 -7.81
N TYR A 269 -15.18 -2.32 -6.64
CA TYR A 269 -16.04 -2.00 -5.50
C TYR A 269 -15.80 -0.58 -4.98
N LEU A 270 -14.54 -0.23 -4.70
CA LEU A 270 -14.17 1.09 -4.16
C LEU A 270 -14.56 2.22 -5.11
N ARG A 271 -14.23 2.09 -6.38
CA ARG A 271 -14.50 3.13 -7.40
C ARG A 271 -15.96 3.16 -7.87
N LYS A 272 -16.80 2.22 -7.45
CA LYS A 272 -18.20 2.05 -7.87
C LYS A 272 -18.34 1.96 -9.42
N LYS A 273 -17.32 1.44 -10.10
CA LYS A 273 -17.25 1.28 -11.56
C LYS A 273 -16.35 0.11 -11.90
N SER A 274 -16.80 -0.78 -12.79
CA SER A 274 -16.00 -1.93 -13.23
C SER A 274 -14.62 -1.49 -13.74
N VAL A 275 -13.59 -2.25 -13.38
CA VAL A 275 -12.27 -2.09 -13.97
C VAL A 275 -12.33 -2.64 -15.40
N GLU A 276 -12.03 -1.79 -16.37
CA GLU A 276 -11.88 -2.21 -17.77
C GLU A 276 -10.48 -2.75 -17.97
N LEU A 277 -10.37 -4.00 -18.41
CA LEU A 277 -9.12 -4.70 -18.62
C LEU A 277 -8.86 -4.88 -20.11
N VAL A 278 -7.62 -4.63 -20.51
CA VAL A 278 -7.13 -4.86 -21.86
C VAL A 278 -6.02 -5.90 -21.82
N LYS A 279 -6.00 -6.81 -22.82
CA LYS A 279 -4.93 -7.79 -22.97
C LYS A 279 -3.60 -7.08 -23.24
N CYS A 280 -2.53 -7.58 -22.66
CA CYS A 280 -1.15 -7.13 -22.90
C CYS A 280 -0.75 -7.31 -24.38
N GLU A 281 0.32 -6.64 -24.81
CA GLU A 281 0.85 -6.67 -26.17
C GLU A 281 1.71 -7.92 -26.47
N THR A 282 2.33 -8.45 -25.41
CA THR A 282 3.32 -9.54 -25.53
C THR A 282 3.00 -10.77 -24.68
N SER A 283 1.89 -10.74 -23.94
CA SER A 283 1.42 -11.86 -23.12
C SER A 283 -0.11 -11.94 -23.06
N ASP A 284 -0.63 -13.01 -22.46
CA ASP A 284 -2.08 -13.19 -22.23
C ASP A 284 -2.59 -12.49 -20.97
N LEU A 285 -1.70 -11.85 -20.20
CA LEU A 285 -2.09 -11.06 -19.04
C LEU A 285 -2.96 -9.87 -19.42
N GLU A 286 -3.74 -9.40 -18.45
CA GLU A 286 -4.66 -8.28 -18.62
C GLU A 286 -4.33 -7.19 -17.58
N VAL A 287 -4.34 -5.94 -18.03
CA VAL A 287 -4.06 -4.75 -17.22
C VAL A 287 -5.17 -3.72 -17.37
N PRO A 288 -5.34 -2.76 -16.43
CA PRO A 288 -6.32 -1.71 -16.57
C PRO A 288 -6.11 -0.89 -17.86
N ALA A 289 -7.18 -0.80 -18.65
CA ALA A 289 -7.16 -0.07 -19.93
C ALA A 289 -6.83 1.41 -19.79
N ASN A 290 -7.04 2.00 -18.61
CA ASN A 290 -6.78 3.39 -18.29
C ASN A 290 -5.47 3.61 -17.52
N ALA A 291 -4.59 2.60 -17.38
CA ALA A 291 -3.27 2.77 -16.78
C ALA A 291 -2.47 3.88 -17.51
N ASP A 292 -1.61 4.59 -16.79
CA ASP A 292 -0.74 5.59 -17.37
C ASP A 292 0.45 4.94 -18.09
N PHE A 293 1.05 3.92 -17.45
CA PHE A 293 2.14 3.11 -18.03
C PHE A 293 1.86 1.63 -17.84
N VAL A 294 2.29 0.82 -18.81
CA VAL A 294 2.35 -0.64 -18.70
C VAL A 294 3.72 -1.09 -19.17
N ILE A 295 4.37 -1.93 -18.36
CA ILE A 295 5.66 -2.54 -18.67
C ILE A 295 5.42 -4.05 -18.66
N GLU A 296 5.54 -4.68 -19.82
CA GLU A 296 5.29 -6.10 -20.03
C GLU A 296 6.58 -6.87 -20.17
N GLY A 297 6.58 -8.11 -19.74
CA GLY A 297 7.74 -8.96 -19.86
C GLY A 297 7.59 -10.32 -19.20
N TYR A 298 8.73 -10.91 -18.84
CA TYR A 298 8.76 -12.22 -18.24
C TYR A 298 9.93 -12.37 -17.25
N VAL A 299 9.78 -13.31 -16.34
CA VAL A 299 10.87 -13.88 -15.53
C VAL A 299 11.23 -15.24 -16.10
N ASP A 300 12.52 -15.49 -16.32
CA ASP A 300 13.02 -16.80 -16.77
C ASP A 300 13.55 -17.59 -15.56
N PRO A 301 12.89 -18.68 -15.16
CA PRO A 301 13.29 -19.46 -14.00
C PRO A 301 14.61 -20.23 -14.21
N THR A 302 15.12 -20.30 -15.44
CA THR A 302 16.39 -20.95 -15.76
C THR A 302 17.60 -20.04 -15.60
N GLU A 303 17.37 -18.72 -15.43
CA GLU A 303 18.43 -17.74 -15.22
C GLU A 303 18.86 -17.68 -13.75
N PRO A 304 20.13 -17.37 -13.47
CA PRO A 304 20.58 -17.11 -12.11
C PRO A 304 19.93 -15.84 -11.56
N LEU A 305 19.63 -15.87 -10.26
CA LEU A 305 19.16 -14.67 -9.55
C LEU A 305 20.23 -13.58 -9.58
N ARG A 306 19.80 -12.32 -9.64
CA ARG A 306 20.69 -11.15 -9.62
C ARG A 306 20.50 -10.36 -8.31
N MET A 307 21.59 -9.78 -7.79
CA MET A 307 21.56 -8.95 -6.58
C MET A 307 20.69 -7.73 -6.79
N GLU A 308 19.72 -7.52 -5.91
CA GLU A 308 18.81 -6.37 -5.82
C GLU A 308 19.08 -5.64 -4.50
N GLY A 309 19.02 -4.33 -4.52
CA GLY A 309 19.31 -3.48 -3.36
C GLY A 309 20.74 -2.92 -3.38
N PRO A 310 21.16 -2.22 -2.29
CA PRO A 310 20.31 -1.85 -1.15
C PRO A 310 19.13 -0.95 -1.53
N PHE A 311 18.13 -0.88 -0.67
CA PHE A 311 17.00 0.05 -0.82
C PHE A 311 16.62 0.63 0.54
N GLY A 312 16.50 1.96 0.61
CA GLY A 312 15.96 2.65 1.78
C GLY A 312 14.47 2.37 1.91
N ASP A 313 14.08 1.52 2.88
CA ASP A 313 12.74 0.95 2.96
C ASP A 313 11.90 1.58 4.09
N HIS A 314 10.62 1.19 4.16
CA HIS A 314 9.62 1.69 5.12
C HIS A 314 9.98 1.47 6.59
N THR A 315 10.92 0.57 6.86
CA THR A 315 11.48 0.38 8.22
C THR A 315 12.33 1.55 8.69
N GLY A 316 12.65 2.50 7.82
CA GLY A 316 13.58 3.60 8.07
C GLY A 316 15.07 3.21 7.97
N TYR A 317 15.34 2.00 7.52
CA TYR A 317 16.68 1.44 7.31
C TYR A 317 16.84 0.90 5.90
N TYR A 318 18.07 0.81 5.43
CA TYR A 318 18.36 0.14 4.17
C TYR A 318 18.23 -1.37 4.31
N THR A 319 17.56 -2.01 3.34
CA THR A 319 17.64 -3.46 3.16
C THR A 319 19.00 -3.81 2.58
N LEU A 320 19.54 -4.95 2.99
CA LEU A 320 20.76 -5.48 2.39
C LEU A 320 20.50 -5.96 0.95
N PRO A 321 21.54 -5.97 0.09
CA PRO A 321 21.40 -6.60 -1.21
C PRO A 321 21.10 -8.08 -1.08
N GLU A 322 20.09 -8.56 -1.81
CA GLU A 322 19.68 -9.97 -1.83
C GLU A 322 19.43 -10.44 -3.27
N PRO A 323 19.54 -11.75 -3.55
CA PRO A 323 19.31 -12.28 -4.89
C PRO A 323 17.82 -12.42 -5.20
N TYR A 324 17.39 -11.76 -6.29
CA TYR A 324 16.01 -11.83 -6.80
C TYR A 324 15.97 -12.18 -8.28
N PRO A 325 14.81 -12.67 -8.80
CA PRO A 325 14.62 -12.93 -10.21
C PRO A 325 14.83 -11.69 -11.08
N VAL A 326 15.36 -11.90 -12.27
CA VAL A 326 15.45 -10.86 -13.29
C VAL A 326 14.16 -10.83 -14.11
N PHE A 327 13.58 -9.65 -14.26
CA PHE A 327 12.44 -9.41 -15.13
C PHE A 327 12.93 -8.77 -16.43
N HIS A 328 12.60 -9.39 -17.56
CA HIS A 328 12.96 -8.94 -18.91
C HIS A 328 11.80 -8.23 -19.57
N VAL A 329 12.00 -6.98 -19.94
CA VAL A 329 10.97 -6.15 -20.57
C VAL A 329 10.84 -6.49 -22.06
N THR A 330 9.61 -6.79 -22.48
CA THR A 330 9.24 -7.10 -23.88
C THR A 330 8.42 -5.99 -24.54
N ALA A 331 7.72 -5.17 -23.74
CA ALA A 331 7.05 -3.98 -24.25
C ALA A 331 6.89 -2.93 -23.16
N ILE A 332 6.87 -1.67 -23.57
CA ILE A 332 6.40 -0.53 -22.75
C ILE A 332 5.29 0.15 -23.52
N THR A 333 4.14 0.34 -22.88
CA THR A 333 3.02 1.10 -23.44
C THR A 333 2.61 2.20 -22.47
N HIS A 334 2.07 3.30 -22.97
CA HIS A 334 1.64 4.39 -22.12
C HIS A 334 0.62 5.32 -22.80
N ARG A 335 -0.06 6.10 -21.97
CA ARG A 335 -0.87 7.24 -22.43
C ARG A 335 0.03 8.34 -22.95
N LYS A 336 -0.48 9.13 -23.90
CA LYS A 336 0.25 10.34 -24.38
C LYS A 336 0.38 11.41 -23.31
N ASP A 337 -0.64 11.52 -22.45
CA ASP A 337 -0.73 12.50 -21.35
C ASP A 337 -0.41 11.89 -19.99
N ALA A 338 0.36 10.81 -19.94
CA ALA A 338 0.66 10.06 -18.74
C ALA A 338 1.28 10.93 -17.62
N VAL A 339 0.90 10.64 -16.39
CA VAL A 339 1.54 11.13 -15.17
C VAL A 339 2.22 9.93 -14.50
N TYR A 340 3.49 10.07 -14.16
CA TYR A 340 4.23 9.00 -13.47
C TYR A 340 3.95 9.04 -11.98
N PRO A 341 3.22 8.07 -11.41
CA PRO A 341 3.00 8.00 -9.98
C PRO A 341 4.20 7.37 -9.30
N ALA A 342 4.62 7.96 -8.20
CA ALA A 342 5.68 7.43 -7.35
C ALA A 342 5.30 7.60 -5.87
N THR A 343 5.97 6.85 -5.00
CA THR A 343 6.00 7.08 -3.57
C THR A 343 7.43 6.97 -3.07
N ILE A 344 7.69 7.46 -1.88
CA ILE A 344 8.91 7.16 -1.13
C ILE A 344 8.54 6.55 0.20
N VAL A 345 9.41 5.70 0.70
CA VAL A 345 9.35 5.11 2.03
C VAL A 345 10.63 5.45 2.78
N GLY A 346 10.61 5.38 4.11
CA GLY A 346 11.76 5.74 4.94
C GLY A 346 11.36 5.88 6.39
N ILE A 347 12.01 6.79 7.13
CA ILE A 347 11.64 7.07 8.54
C ILE A 347 10.22 7.65 8.57
N PRO A 348 9.27 7.00 9.29
CA PRO A 348 7.87 7.45 9.32
C PRO A 348 7.69 8.83 9.99
N PRO A 349 6.54 9.51 9.76
CA PRO A 349 5.43 9.09 8.90
C PRO A 349 5.70 9.35 7.42
N MET A 350 5.21 8.44 6.56
CA MET A 350 5.25 8.54 5.10
C MET A 350 3.86 8.24 4.50
N GLU A 351 3.71 8.26 3.19
CA GLU A 351 2.46 7.96 2.48
C GLU A 351 1.92 6.55 2.80
N ASP A 352 2.80 5.57 2.92
CA ASP A 352 2.51 4.17 3.23
C ASP A 352 1.82 3.97 4.59
N PHE A 353 2.10 4.84 5.58
CA PHE A 353 1.37 4.86 6.85
C PHE A 353 -0.14 5.03 6.63
N TYR A 354 -0.56 5.98 5.79
CA TYR A 354 -1.98 6.21 5.52
C TYR A 354 -2.62 5.05 4.77
N MET A 355 -1.89 4.43 3.84
CA MET A 355 -2.35 3.24 3.11
C MET A 355 -2.54 2.04 4.05
N GLY A 356 -1.56 1.77 4.92
CA GLY A 356 -1.63 0.69 5.91
C GLY A 356 -2.74 0.91 6.92
N ALA A 357 -2.85 2.13 7.49
CA ALA A 357 -3.88 2.47 8.46
C ALA A 357 -5.29 2.42 7.84
N ALA A 358 -5.46 2.86 6.58
CA ALA A 358 -6.72 2.74 5.86
C ALA A 358 -7.10 1.27 5.62
N SER A 359 -6.13 0.41 5.32
CA SER A 359 -6.37 -1.04 5.20
C SER A 359 -6.91 -1.63 6.49
N VAL A 360 -6.32 -1.32 7.65
CA VAL A 360 -6.84 -1.80 8.94
C VAL A 360 -8.25 -1.30 9.22
N LYS A 361 -8.53 -0.03 8.98
CA LYS A 361 -9.89 0.53 9.13
C LYS A 361 -10.89 -0.20 8.24
N LEU A 362 -10.54 -0.41 6.97
CA LEU A 362 -11.42 -1.06 5.99
C LEU A 362 -11.74 -2.51 6.38
N PHE A 363 -10.75 -3.24 6.91
CA PHE A 363 -10.89 -4.64 7.30
C PHE A 363 -11.25 -4.85 8.78
N LEU A 364 -11.38 -3.80 9.59
CA LEU A 364 -11.81 -3.89 10.98
C LEU A 364 -13.09 -4.72 11.20
N PRO A 365 -14.12 -4.67 10.32
CA PRO A 365 -15.28 -5.55 10.43
C PRO A 365 -14.92 -7.05 10.41
N ILE A 366 -13.91 -7.46 9.64
CA ILE A 366 -13.44 -8.85 9.59
C ILE A 366 -12.80 -9.26 10.91
N PHE A 367 -11.96 -8.39 11.50
CA PHE A 367 -11.40 -8.63 12.82
C PHE A 367 -12.51 -8.82 13.86
N LYS A 368 -13.54 -7.96 13.83
CA LYS A 368 -14.68 -8.02 14.75
C LYS A 368 -15.57 -9.25 14.57
N MET A 369 -15.58 -9.88 13.40
CA MET A 369 -16.28 -11.15 13.20
C MET A 369 -15.60 -12.30 13.95
N ASN A 370 -14.27 -12.31 14.01
CA ASN A 370 -13.48 -13.31 14.72
C ASN A 370 -13.33 -12.98 16.22
N PHE A 371 -13.25 -11.70 16.55
CA PHE A 371 -13.02 -11.15 17.89
C PHE A 371 -14.02 -10.02 18.17
N PRO A 372 -15.27 -10.34 18.53
CA PRO A 372 -16.33 -9.35 18.72
C PRO A 372 -16.05 -8.36 19.86
N GLU A 373 -15.15 -8.68 20.77
CA GLU A 373 -14.67 -7.80 21.84
C GLU A 373 -13.78 -6.65 21.34
N ILE A 374 -13.16 -6.76 20.15
CA ILE A 374 -12.37 -5.67 19.58
C ILE A 374 -13.28 -4.47 19.30
N VAL A 375 -12.89 -3.32 19.84
CA VAL A 375 -13.56 -2.05 19.60
C VAL A 375 -12.88 -1.33 18.44
N ASP A 376 -11.54 -1.21 18.50
CA ASP A 376 -10.75 -0.58 17.43
C ASP A 376 -9.32 -1.12 17.40
N ILE A 377 -8.64 -0.90 16.26
CA ILE A 377 -7.25 -1.29 16.01
C ILE A 377 -6.53 -0.11 15.35
N ALA A 378 -5.34 0.21 15.81
CA ALA A 378 -4.46 1.18 15.19
C ALA A 378 -3.07 0.62 14.94
N LEU A 379 -2.48 1.04 13.81
CA LEU A 379 -1.08 0.83 13.47
C LEU A 379 -0.38 2.18 13.65
N PRO A 380 0.37 2.41 14.74
CA PRO A 380 1.07 3.69 14.92
C PRO A 380 2.16 3.86 13.87
N ALA A 381 2.38 5.10 13.43
CA ALA A 381 3.40 5.41 12.42
C ALA A 381 4.80 4.95 12.87
N GLU A 382 5.12 5.12 14.13
CA GLU A 382 6.39 4.71 14.75
C GLU A 382 6.59 3.18 14.73
N GLY A 383 5.52 2.41 14.60
CA GLY A 383 5.54 0.96 14.42
C GLY A 383 5.66 0.54 12.97
N VAL A 384 6.01 1.43 12.07
CA VAL A 384 6.15 1.20 10.62
C VAL A 384 4.98 0.38 10.04
N PHE A 385 3.77 0.74 10.44
CA PHE A 385 2.44 0.17 10.13
C PHE A 385 2.26 -1.36 10.30
N HIS A 386 3.27 -2.11 10.75
CA HIS A 386 3.09 -3.54 11.04
C HIS A 386 3.85 -4.05 12.26
N ASN A 387 4.96 -3.40 12.70
CA ASN A 387 5.73 -3.85 13.84
C ASN A 387 5.02 -3.61 15.18
N ALA A 388 4.18 -2.58 15.28
CA ALA A 388 3.39 -2.30 16.48
C ALA A 388 1.89 -2.20 16.15
N VAL A 389 1.08 -2.76 17.02
CA VAL A 389 -0.39 -2.71 16.92
C VAL A 389 -0.97 -2.36 18.27
N PHE A 390 -1.86 -1.39 18.30
CA PHE A 390 -2.67 -1.02 19.46
C PHE A 390 -4.09 -1.52 19.25
N VAL A 391 -4.66 -2.18 20.26
CA VAL A 391 -5.99 -2.79 20.19
C VAL A 391 -6.80 -2.40 21.39
N SER A 392 -7.93 -1.74 21.20
CA SER A 392 -8.91 -1.52 22.27
C SER A 392 -9.94 -2.65 22.28
N ILE A 393 -10.23 -3.17 23.48
CA ILE A 393 -11.19 -4.25 23.67
C ILE A 393 -12.19 -3.94 24.77
N ARG A 394 -13.40 -4.47 24.62
CA ARG A 394 -14.37 -4.57 25.72
C ARG A 394 -14.10 -5.86 26.50
N LYS A 395 -13.26 -5.73 27.54
CA LYS A 395 -12.86 -6.86 28.36
C LYS A 395 -13.99 -7.28 29.31
N THR A 396 -14.39 -8.54 29.30
CA THR A 396 -15.49 -9.08 30.12
C THR A 396 -15.09 -10.26 31.00
N TYR A 397 -13.94 -10.88 30.74
CA TYR A 397 -13.42 -12.02 31.54
C TYR A 397 -11.87 -11.96 31.60
N PRO A 398 -11.29 -12.65 32.61
CA PRO A 398 -9.84 -12.69 32.77
C PRO A 398 -9.11 -13.28 31.56
N MET A 399 -7.90 -12.82 31.27
CA MET A 399 -7.02 -13.29 30.20
C MET A 399 -7.54 -13.06 28.77
N GLN A 400 -8.58 -12.25 28.61
CA GLN A 400 -9.16 -11.98 27.30
C GLN A 400 -8.20 -11.21 26.39
N ALA A 401 -7.34 -10.33 26.93
CA ALA A 401 -6.28 -9.66 26.17
C ALA A 401 -5.29 -10.66 25.56
N TYR A 402 -4.96 -11.73 26.26
CA TYR A 402 -4.08 -12.80 25.75
C TYR A 402 -4.71 -13.53 24.57
N LYS A 403 -6.02 -13.81 24.63
CA LYS A 403 -6.77 -14.38 23.50
C LYS A 403 -6.60 -13.51 22.25
N ILE A 404 -6.72 -12.18 22.40
CA ILE A 404 -6.59 -11.24 21.28
C ILE A 404 -5.17 -11.24 20.72
N MET A 405 -4.14 -11.16 21.57
CA MET A 405 -2.74 -11.16 21.12
C MET A 405 -2.41 -12.43 20.33
N HIS A 406 -2.74 -13.62 20.87
CA HIS A 406 -2.51 -14.91 20.20
C HIS A 406 -3.33 -15.06 18.92
N GLY A 407 -4.57 -14.58 18.92
CA GLY A 407 -5.42 -14.61 17.74
C GLY A 407 -4.90 -13.75 16.60
N LEU A 408 -4.47 -12.51 16.89
CA LEU A 408 -3.90 -11.62 15.88
C LEU A 408 -2.60 -12.16 15.31
N TRP A 409 -1.69 -12.70 16.12
CA TRP A 409 -0.46 -13.34 15.63
C TRP A 409 -0.68 -14.57 14.75
N GLY A 410 -1.84 -15.20 14.83
CA GLY A 410 -2.25 -16.31 13.95
C GLY A 410 -3.03 -15.88 12.72
N MET A 411 -3.23 -14.59 12.47
CA MET A 411 -4.20 -14.11 11.50
C MET A 411 -3.56 -13.31 10.33
N GLY A 412 -3.45 -13.93 9.16
CA GLY A 412 -3.02 -13.26 7.93
C GLY A 412 -1.71 -12.47 8.07
N GLN A 413 -1.68 -11.23 7.58
CA GLN A 413 -0.50 -10.37 7.67
C GLN A 413 -0.21 -9.88 9.10
N MET A 414 -1.16 -9.98 10.05
CA MET A 414 -0.91 -9.68 11.46
C MET A 414 0.11 -10.63 12.09
N MET A 415 0.41 -11.77 11.44
CA MET A 415 1.48 -12.67 11.87
C MET A 415 2.86 -12.01 11.92
N PHE A 416 3.08 -10.90 11.20
CA PHE A 416 4.34 -10.16 11.19
C PHE A 416 4.47 -9.16 12.35
N THR A 417 3.37 -8.84 13.03
CA THR A 417 3.37 -7.87 14.15
C THR A 417 4.30 -8.31 15.27
N LYS A 418 5.22 -7.42 15.65
CA LYS A 418 6.23 -7.65 16.69
C LYS A 418 5.68 -7.29 18.07
N TYR A 419 5.03 -6.15 18.20
CA TYR A 419 4.50 -5.61 19.45
C TYR A 419 2.98 -5.46 19.38
N ILE A 420 2.26 -6.01 20.36
CA ILE A 420 0.82 -5.80 20.52
C ILE A 420 0.55 -5.22 21.89
N VAL A 421 -0.09 -4.06 21.97
CA VAL A 421 -0.58 -3.47 23.22
C VAL A 421 -2.10 -3.51 23.21
N VAL A 422 -2.69 -4.22 24.17
CA VAL A 422 -4.14 -4.31 24.33
C VAL A 422 -4.58 -3.38 25.47
N VAL A 423 -5.55 -2.51 25.20
CA VAL A 423 -6.10 -1.51 26.14
C VAL A 423 -7.61 -1.67 26.28
N ASP A 424 -8.20 -1.01 27.29
CA ASP A 424 -9.65 -0.97 27.48
C ASP A 424 -10.36 -0.16 26.39
N ASP A 425 -11.68 -0.31 26.26
CA ASP A 425 -12.55 0.34 25.27
C ASP A 425 -12.75 1.86 25.48
N ASP A 426 -12.22 2.41 26.57
CA ASP A 426 -12.23 3.85 26.86
C ASP A 426 -10.94 4.58 26.41
N VAL A 427 -10.03 3.87 25.69
CA VAL A 427 -8.76 4.41 25.20
C VAL A 427 -8.85 4.63 23.68
N ASP A 428 -8.44 5.81 23.23
CA ASP A 428 -8.25 6.08 21.81
C ASP A 428 -6.94 5.48 21.33
N VAL A 429 -7.01 4.36 20.60
CA VAL A 429 -5.83 3.67 20.06
C VAL A 429 -5.11 4.44 18.96
N HIS A 430 -5.75 5.47 18.36
CA HIS A 430 -5.10 6.37 17.40
C HIS A 430 -4.32 7.49 18.08
N ASN A 431 -4.44 7.63 19.40
CA ASN A 431 -3.62 8.52 20.21
C ASN A 431 -2.50 7.75 20.91
N THR A 432 -1.32 7.69 20.29
CA THR A 432 -0.14 6.99 20.85
C THR A 432 0.17 7.41 22.28
N SER A 433 -0.01 8.67 22.65
CA SER A 433 0.23 9.18 24.00
C SER A 433 -0.76 8.60 25.02
N ASP A 434 -2.04 8.41 24.67
CA ASP A 434 -3.03 7.79 25.55
C ASP A 434 -2.71 6.29 25.75
N VAL A 435 -2.35 5.58 24.69
CA VAL A 435 -1.92 4.17 24.78
C VAL A 435 -0.68 4.02 25.65
N LEU A 436 0.35 4.87 25.46
CA LEU A 436 1.57 4.85 26.29
C LEU A 436 1.28 5.18 27.75
N PHE A 437 0.36 6.12 28.01
CA PHE A 437 -0.09 6.40 29.38
C PHE A 437 -0.70 5.15 30.02
N ARG A 438 -1.60 4.45 29.31
CA ARG A 438 -2.21 3.19 29.84
C ARG A 438 -1.19 2.08 30.00
N LEU A 439 -0.27 1.95 29.04
CA LEU A 439 0.84 1.00 29.14
C LEU A 439 1.64 1.21 30.43
N CYS A 440 2.06 2.43 30.72
CA CYS A 440 2.85 2.74 31.90
C CYS A 440 2.06 2.68 33.20
N ALA A 441 0.79 3.05 33.17
CA ALA A 441 -0.04 3.14 34.39
C ALA A 441 -0.67 1.79 34.79
N ASN A 442 -1.00 0.91 33.83
CA ASN A 442 -1.82 -0.28 34.07
C ASN A 442 -1.03 -1.58 34.13
N THR A 443 0.26 -1.57 33.79
CA THR A 443 1.01 -2.82 33.64
C THR A 443 2.04 -3.05 34.77
N ASP A 444 2.18 -4.31 35.12
CA ASP A 444 3.35 -4.88 35.75
C ASP A 444 4.05 -5.76 34.71
N PRO A 445 5.29 -5.45 34.26
CA PRO A 445 5.91 -6.13 33.14
C PRO A 445 6.02 -7.65 33.27
N GLN A 446 6.20 -8.18 34.47
CA GLN A 446 6.26 -9.62 34.69
C GLN A 446 4.90 -10.30 34.61
N ARG A 447 3.85 -9.62 35.06
CA ARG A 447 2.50 -10.15 35.07
C ARG A 447 1.82 -10.05 33.72
N ASP A 448 2.03 -8.89 33.02
CA ASP A 448 1.20 -8.45 31.90
C ASP A 448 1.84 -8.62 30.53
N ALA A 449 3.11 -9.06 30.50
CA ALA A 449 3.81 -9.29 29.23
C ALA A 449 3.80 -10.78 28.84
N VAL A 450 3.64 -11.03 27.55
CA VAL A 450 3.79 -12.36 26.94
C VAL A 450 4.82 -12.31 25.83
N PHE A 451 5.81 -13.20 25.89
CA PHE A 451 6.79 -13.42 24.83
C PHE A 451 6.44 -14.70 24.08
N THR A 452 6.54 -14.63 22.75
CA THR A 452 6.41 -15.79 21.87
C THR A 452 7.36 -15.67 20.69
N ARG A 453 7.41 -16.67 19.83
CA ARG A 453 8.19 -16.68 18.59
C ARG A 453 7.27 -16.97 17.40
N GLY A 454 7.63 -16.45 16.25
CA GLY A 454 6.84 -16.69 15.04
C GLY A 454 7.43 -16.01 13.81
N PRO A 455 6.67 -15.98 12.70
CA PRO A 455 7.07 -15.26 11.50
C PRO A 455 7.33 -13.78 11.80
N ALA A 456 8.40 -13.25 11.24
CA ALA A 456 8.70 -11.81 11.23
C ALA A 456 8.69 -11.31 9.78
N ASP A 457 8.55 -10.00 9.61
CA ASP A 457 8.73 -9.41 8.29
C ASP A 457 10.18 -9.62 7.83
N VAL A 458 10.37 -9.93 6.56
CA VAL A 458 11.71 -10.16 5.98
C VAL A 458 12.57 -8.90 6.01
N LEU A 459 11.95 -7.71 6.09
CA LEU A 459 12.63 -6.43 6.17
C LEU A 459 12.96 -6.01 7.63
N ASP A 460 12.60 -6.83 8.62
CA ASP A 460 12.95 -6.56 10.03
C ASP A 460 14.43 -6.86 10.28
N HIS A 461 15.26 -5.84 10.16
CA HIS A 461 16.70 -5.92 10.37
C HIS A 461 17.14 -6.22 11.82
N ALA A 462 16.22 -6.12 12.79
CA ALA A 462 16.52 -6.36 14.21
C ALA A 462 16.43 -7.85 14.59
N THR A 463 15.93 -8.71 13.71
CA THR A 463 15.94 -10.16 13.93
C THR A 463 17.29 -10.77 13.54
N SER A 464 17.72 -11.80 14.28
CA SER A 464 18.97 -12.51 13.97
C SER A 464 18.86 -13.48 12.79
N GLU A 465 17.63 -13.86 12.42
CA GLU A 465 17.31 -14.75 11.32
C GLU A 465 16.23 -14.11 10.44
N ILE A 466 16.37 -14.21 9.12
CA ILE A 466 15.39 -13.66 8.17
C ILE A 466 14.03 -14.35 8.37
N ALA A 467 12.97 -13.55 8.45
CA ALA A 467 11.58 -14.00 8.59
C ALA A 467 11.24 -14.73 9.89
N ILE A 468 12.15 -14.77 10.87
CA ILE A 468 11.92 -15.43 12.17
C ILE A 468 12.26 -14.46 13.29
N GLY A 469 11.32 -14.21 14.18
CA GLY A 469 11.52 -13.24 15.27
C GLY A 469 10.77 -13.58 16.55
N SER A 470 11.08 -12.81 17.59
CA SER A 470 10.33 -12.81 18.84
C SER A 470 9.22 -11.77 18.78
N LYS A 471 8.19 -11.97 19.60
CA LYS A 471 7.02 -11.13 19.72
C LYS A 471 6.75 -10.80 21.17
N LEU A 472 6.30 -9.59 21.43
CA LEU A 472 5.92 -9.11 22.75
C LEU A 472 4.48 -8.60 22.73
N GLY A 473 3.62 -9.22 23.52
CA GLY A 473 2.27 -8.71 23.78
C GLY A 473 2.16 -8.15 25.20
N ILE A 474 1.42 -7.07 25.38
CA ILE A 474 1.23 -6.43 26.68
C ILE A 474 -0.27 -6.21 26.93
N ASP A 475 -0.76 -6.75 28.04
CA ASP A 475 -2.12 -6.49 28.56
C ASP A 475 -2.11 -5.21 29.40
N ALA A 476 -2.38 -4.06 28.77
CA ALA A 476 -2.53 -2.76 29.43
C ALA A 476 -3.99 -2.45 29.83
N THR A 477 -4.87 -3.45 29.83
CA THR A 477 -6.25 -3.30 30.31
C THR A 477 -6.32 -3.29 31.85
N ARG A 478 -7.43 -2.84 32.39
CA ARG A 478 -7.76 -3.01 33.82
C ARG A 478 -7.77 -4.50 34.19
N LYS A 479 -7.25 -4.83 35.37
CA LYS A 479 -7.15 -6.21 35.80
C LYS A 479 -8.45 -6.67 36.48
N LEU A 480 -8.91 -7.84 36.08
CA LEU A 480 -10.04 -8.54 36.68
C LEU A 480 -9.57 -9.56 37.73
N ALA A 481 -10.49 -10.05 38.52
CA ALA A 481 -10.21 -11.12 39.49
C ALA A 481 -9.63 -12.36 38.77
N GLY A 482 -8.52 -12.89 39.28
CA GLY A 482 -7.80 -14.01 38.64
C GLY A 482 -6.62 -13.63 37.77
N GLU A 483 -6.38 -12.34 37.52
CA GLU A 483 -5.24 -11.85 36.69
C GLU A 483 -4.01 -11.44 37.55
N GLY A 484 -3.89 -11.95 38.76
CA GLY A 484 -2.71 -11.70 39.62
C GLY A 484 -2.71 -10.33 40.31
N PHE A 485 -3.75 -9.53 40.17
CA PHE A 485 -3.92 -8.25 40.85
C PHE A 485 -4.80 -8.42 42.10
N LYS A 486 -4.26 -8.08 43.25
CA LYS A 486 -4.91 -8.31 44.58
C LYS A 486 -5.54 -7.05 45.21
N ARG A 487 -5.28 -5.88 44.65
CA ARG A 487 -5.77 -4.60 45.13
C ARG A 487 -7.07 -4.20 44.42
N SER A 488 -7.82 -3.27 44.96
CA SER A 488 -8.89 -2.61 44.22
C SER A 488 -8.31 -1.77 43.07
N TRP A 489 -8.89 -1.90 41.87
CA TRP A 489 -8.47 -1.07 40.73
C TRP A 489 -8.93 0.38 40.95
N PRO A 490 -8.03 1.36 40.92
CA PRO A 490 -8.42 2.73 41.16
C PRO A 490 -9.21 3.32 39.97
N PRO A 491 -10.16 4.22 40.21
CA PRO A 491 -10.81 4.94 39.11
C PRO A 491 -9.82 5.93 38.46
N ILE A 492 -9.96 6.11 37.14
CA ILE A 492 -9.24 7.17 36.42
C ILE A 492 -9.80 8.53 36.81
N ILE A 493 -8.93 9.53 36.89
CA ILE A 493 -9.31 10.91 37.18
C ILE A 493 -10.14 11.46 36.03
N LYS A 494 -11.39 11.84 36.29
CA LYS A 494 -12.28 12.52 35.34
C LYS A 494 -12.96 13.70 36.04
N MET A 495 -13.01 14.82 35.33
CA MET A 495 -13.76 15.99 35.81
C MET A 495 -15.26 15.68 35.78
N ASP A 496 -15.98 16.19 36.76
CA ASP A 496 -17.46 16.13 36.81
C ASP A 496 -18.07 16.73 35.53
N ALA A 497 -19.08 16.05 34.97
CA ALA A 497 -19.69 16.41 33.71
C ALA A 497 -20.38 17.82 33.74
N ALA A 498 -20.99 18.17 34.87
CA ALA A 498 -21.64 19.47 35.01
C ALA A 498 -20.60 20.59 35.10
N VAL A 499 -19.49 20.36 35.81
CA VAL A 499 -18.37 21.30 35.87
C VAL A 499 -17.77 21.49 34.50
N ARG A 500 -17.53 20.42 33.74
CA ARG A 500 -17.01 20.49 32.36
C ARG A 500 -17.94 21.33 31.49
N ALA A 501 -19.25 21.01 31.45
CA ALA A 501 -20.21 21.72 30.64
C ALA A 501 -20.28 23.22 30.98
N LYS A 502 -20.19 23.58 32.28
CA LYS A 502 -20.14 24.96 32.74
C LYS A 502 -18.89 25.69 32.20
N ILE A 503 -17.74 25.06 32.28
CA ILE A 503 -16.48 25.66 31.81
C ILE A 503 -16.49 25.78 30.29
N ASP A 504 -16.96 24.73 29.56
CA ASP A 504 -17.07 24.78 28.09
C ASP A 504 -17.99 25.92 27.62
N ALA A 505 -19.09 26.17 28.33
CA ALA A 505 -19.97 27.30 28.05
C ALA A 505 -19.28 28.65 28.30
N MET A 506 -18.49 28.75 29.38
CA MET A 506 -17.75 29.94 29.73
C MET A 506 -16.61 30.26 28.76
N MET A 507 -15.95 29.22 28.19
CA MET A 507 -14.81 29.37 27.24
C MET A 507 -15.25 29.64 25.81
N ARG A 508 -16.54 29.46 25.48
CA ARG A 508 -17.11 29.76 24.15
C ARG A 508 -17.68 31.18 24.03
N GLY A 509 -17.85 31.88 25.13
CA GLY A 509 -18.29 33.28 25.18
C GLY A 509 -17.09 34.21 25.28
#